data_161bbd13b164f4834d3f9c3247367c4b
#
_entry.id   161bbd13b164f4834d3f9c3247367c4b
#
_cell.length_a   1.000
_cell.length_b   1.000
_cell.length_c   1.000
_cell.angle_alpha   90.00
_cell.angle_beta   90.00
_cell.angle_gamma   90.00
#
_symmetry.space_group_name_H-M   'P 1'
#
loop_
_entity.id
_entity.type
_entity.pdbx_description
1 polymer ?
#
loop_
_entity_poly.entity_id
_entity_poly.type
_entity_poly.pdbx_seq_one_letter_code
_entity_poly.pdbx_strand_id
1 'polypeptide(L)'
;MENECSIFLDMVERISLDFLDREPYKEWNEMLEASLSDHRYRHVVRVTRTAIALAHYYGEDEKKSAQAAFLHDMAKKNEKRYFNRLLELGYVNEEDWEPSPYFHAYLGGLAVRYLLGVEDMDIVRAIQSHTLGSDHMSRLDKIIFLADLIEPGRDFPTLPAIQEAALQSLNEGVLKAMDNTISYLVKSDSSINPQTIVARNALLKEMKEAKKG
;
A
#
# COMPACT_ATOMS: atom_id res chain seq x y z
N MET A 1 18.08 11.60 -23.78
CA MET A 1 18.26 10.48 -22.82
C MET A 1 16.96 10.35 -22.06
N GLU A 2 16.32 9.20 -22.14
CA GLU A 2 15.14 8.91 -21.29
C GLU A 2 15.59 8.95 -19.83
N ASN A 3 14.80 9.63 -19.00
CA ASN A 3 15.03 9.70 -17.56
C ASN A 3 14.65 8.36 -16.93
N GLU A 4 15.38 7.88 -15.91
CA GLU A 4 15.10 6.63 -15.18
C GLU A 4 13.64 6.51 -14.74
N CYS A 5 13.02 7.62 -14.34
CA CYS A 5 11.59 7.68 -14.04
C CYS A 5 10.71 7.32 -15.25
N SER A 6 11.03 7.78 -16.46
CA SER A 6 10.26 7.45 -17.66
C SER A 6 10.36 5.96 -17.97
N ILE A 7 11.57 5.40 -17.88
CA ILE A 7 11.82 3.97 -18.10
C ILE A 7 11.05 3.13 -17.08
N PHE A 8 11.05 3.55 -15.81
CA PHE A 8 10.28 2.88 -14.75
C PHE A 8 8.77 2.91 -15.01
N LEU A 9 8.23 4.08 -15.39
CA LEU A 9 6.80 4.21 -15.69
C LEU A 9 6.39 3.38 -16.92
N ASP A 10 7.23 3.33 -17.96
CA ASP A 10 7.03 2.46 -19.12
C ASP A 10 7.04 0.98 -18.72
N MET A 11 7.91 0.59 -17.80
CA MET A 11 7.94 -0.76 -17.25
C MET A 11 6.63 -1.07 -16.50
N VAL A 12 6.14 -0.17 -15.65
CA VAL A 12 4.88 -0.31 -14.92
C VAL A 12 3.71 -0.55 -15.88
N GLU A 13 3.63 0.22 -16.96
CA GLU A 13 2.54 0.09 -17.94
C GLU A 13 2.55 -1.25 -18.68
N ARG A 14 3.73 -1.84 -18.90
CA ARG A 14 3.91 -3.11 -19.62
C ARG A 14 3.73 -4.35 -18.75
N ILE A 15 3.63 -4.22 -17.43
CA ILE A 15 3.43 -5.37 -16.55
C ILE A 15 2.07 -6.01 -16.85
N SER A 16 2.12 -7.29 -17.27
CA SER A 16 0.93 -8.11 -17.43
C SER A 16 0.34 -8.48 -16.07
N LEU A 17 -0.98 -8.53 -15.99
CA LEU A 17 -1.73 -9.03 -14.84
C LEU A 17 -2.51 -10.31 -15.18
N ASP A 18 -2.03 -11.14 -16.11
CA ASP A 18 -2.68 -12.38 -16.54
C ASP A 18 -2.89 -13.39 -15.40
N PHE A 19 -2.22 -13.19 -14.27
CA PHE A 19 -2.46 -13.98 -13.08
C PHE A 19 -3.86 -13.74 -12.48
N LEU A 20 -4.49 -12.58 -12.75
CA LEU A 20 -5.84 -12.26 -12.29
C LEU A 20 -6.91 -13.20 -12.91
N ASP A 21 -6.60 -13.87 -14.01
CA ASP A 21 -7.47 -14.87 -14.65
C ASP A 21 -7.38 -16.27 -13.99
N ARG A 22 -6.54 -16.42 -12.96
CA ARG A 22 -6.29 -17.71 -12.29
C ARG A 22 -6.69 -17.63 -10.82
N GLU A 23 -7.21 -18.75 -10.30
CA GLU A 23 -7.53 -18.86 -8.88
C GLU A 23 -6.25 -18.75 -7.98
N PRO A 24 -6.35 -18.13 -6.82
CA PRO A 24 -7.55 -17.51 -6.22
C PRO A 24 -7.81 -16.06 -6.70
N TYR A 25 -6.93 -15.49 -7.53
CA TYR A 25 -7.02 -14.09 -7.96
C TYR A 25 -8.27 -13.78 -8.78
N LYS A 26 -8.76 -14.73 -9.55
CA LYS A 26 -9.97 -14.56 -10.34
C LYS A 26 -11.18 -14.27 -9.46
N GLU A 27 -11.39 -15.07 -8.41
CA GLU A 27 -12.47 -14.83 -7.44
C GLU A 27 -12.31 -13.48 -6.74
N TRP A 28 -11.07 -13.13 -6.33
CA TRP A 28 -10.79 -11.84 -5.71
C TRP A 28 -11.01 -10.67 -6.67
N ASN A 29 -10.68 -10.85 -7.95
CA ASN A 29 -10.88 -9.85 -8.98
C ASN A 29 -12.38 -9.55 -9.16
N GLU A 30 -13.19 -10.59 -9.34
CA GLU A 30 -14.66 -10.47 -9.44
C GLU A 30 -15.25 -9.78 -8.19
N MET A 31 -14.76 -10.12 -6.99
CA MET A 31 -15.17 -9.51 -5.73
C MET A 31 -14.82 -8.02 -5.69
N LEU A 32 -13.59 -7.63 -6.08
CA LEU A 32 -13.14 -6.24 -6.05
C LEU A 32 -13.86 -5.40 -7.10
N GLU A 33 -14.06 -5.90 -8.32
CA GLU A 33 -14.86 -5.24 -9.38
C GLU A 33 -16.29 -4.98 -8.93
N ALA A 34 -16.91 -5.94 -8.24
CA ALA A 34 -18.28 -5.79 -7.73
C ALA A 34 -18.41 -4.85 -6.53
N SER A 35 -17.34 -4.67 -5.74
CA SER A 35 -17.40 -3.94 -4.46
C SER A 35 -16.77 -2.54 -4.49
N LEU A 36 -15.85 -2.29 -5.41
CA LEU A 36 -15.16 -1.01 -5.54
C LEU A 36 -15.79 -0.18 -6.68
N SER A 37 -15.66 1.15 -6.58
CA SER A 37 -15.96 1.99 -7.75
C SER A 37 -14.94 1.77 -8.86
N ASP A 38 -15.32 2.01 -10.13
CA ASP A 38 -14.41 1.91 -11.29
C ASP A 38 -13.11 2.69 -11.10
N HIS A 39 -13.19 3.89 -10.51
CA HIS A 39 -12.01 4.70 -10.22
C HIS A 39 -11.09 4.00 -9.22
N ARG A 40 -11.65 3.41 -8.14
CA ARG A 40 -10.88 2.72 -7.11
C ARG A 40 -10.32 1.40 -7.64
N TYR A 41 -11.07 0.65 -8.40
CA TYR A 41 -10.59 -0.58 -9.03
C TYR A 41 -9.40 -0.31 -9.98
N ARG A 42 -9.51 0.71 -10.84
CA ARG A 42 -8.37 1.13 -11.71
C ARG A 42 -7.16 1.56 -10.90
N HIS A 43 -7.36 2.23 -9.77
CA HIS A 43 -6.27 2.56 -8.85
C HIS A 43 -5.59 1.29 -8.33
N VAL A 44 -6.34 0.31 -7.81
CA VAL A 44 -5.80 -0.98 -7.35
C VAL A 44 -4.98 -1.68 -8.44
N VAL A 45 -5.47 -1.70 -9.67
CA VAL A 45 -4.75 -2.27 -10.83
C VAL A 45 -3.41 -1.55 -11.06
N ARG A 46 -3.37 -0.21 -11.01
CA ARG A 46 -2.14 0.56 -11.18
C ARG A 46 -1.18 0.38 -10.01
N VAL A 47 -1.69 0.36 -8.77
CA VAL A 47 -0.88 0.06 -7.57
C VAL A 47 -0.25 -1.32 -7.68
N THR A 48 -0.99 -2.32 -8.15
CA THR A 48 -0.47 -3.69 -8.33
C THR A 48 0.68 -3.73 -9.33
N ARG A 49 0.55 -3.08 -10.47
CA ARG A 49 1.65 -2.96 -11.46
C ARG A 49 2.85 -2.24 -10.88
N THR A 50 2.63 -1.13 -10.18
CA THR A 50 3.70 -0.34 -9.56
C THR A 50 4.44 -1.15 -8.48
N ALA A 51 3.70 -1.91 -7.67
CA ALA A 51 4.29 -2.77 -6.64
C ALA A 51 5.13 -3.91 -7.24
N ILE A 52 4.67 -4.55 -8.32
CA ILE A 52 5.44 -5.57 -9.05
C ILE A 52 6.73 -4.94 -9.61
N ALA A 53 6.64 -3.76 -10.24
CA ALA A 53 7.80 -3.05 -10.78
C ALA A 53 8.83 -2.70 -9.68
N LEU A 54 8.37 -2.19 -8.54
CA LEU A 54 9.25 -1.90 -7.40
C LEU A 54 9.84 -3.18 -6.81
N ALA A 55 9.06 -4.26 -6.70
CA ALA A 55 9.54 -5.55 -6.21
C ALA A 55 10.65 -6.09 -7.11
N HIS A 56 10.44 -6.06 -8.43
CA HIS A 56 11.47 -6.42 -9.41
C HIS A 56 12.74 -5.58 -9.23
N TYR A 57 12.59 -4.26 -9.16
CA TYR A 57 13.70 -3.31 -9.04
C TYR A 57 14.52 -3.52 -7.76
N TYR A 58 13.85 -3.86 -6.64
CA TYR A 58 14.48 -4.03 -5.34
C TYR A 58 14.78 -5.49 -4.96
N GLY A 59 14.52 -6.45 -5.84
CA GLY A 59 14.75 -7.87 -5.58
C GLY A 59 13.87 -8.42 -4.46
N GLU A 60 12.60 -7.98 -4.40
CA GLU A 60 11.59 -8.50 -3.49
C GLU A 60 10.68 -9.51 -4.22
N ASP A 61 9.90 -10.29 -3.48
CA ASP A 61 8.96 -11.25 -4.05
C ASP A 61 7.82 -10.54 -4.81
N GLU A 62 7.84 -10.62 -6.15
CA GLU A 62 6.85 -10.01 -7.02
C GLU A 62 5.44 -10.58 -6.79
N LYS A 63 5.32 -11.86 -6.42
CA LYS A 63 4.00 -12.50 -6.17
C LYS A 63 3.40 -11.99 -4.87
N LYS A 64 4.18 -11.93 -3.80
CA LYS A 64 3.74 -11.33 -2.53
C LYS A 64 3.38 -9.86 -2.72
N SER A 65 4.19 -9.11 -3.45
CA SER A 65 3.94 -7.70 -3.75
C SER A 65 2.68 -7.50 -4.58
N ALA A 66 2.46 -8.33 -5.60
CA ALA A 66 1.23 -8.33 -6.39
C ALA A 66 0.00 -8.61 -5.52
N GLN A 67 0.07 -9.63 -4.67
CA GLN A 67 -1.04 -10.03 -3.81
C GLN A 67 -1.38 -8.95 -2.78
N ALA A 68 -0.39 -8.42 -2.07
CA ALA A 68 -0.60 -7.35 -1.10
C ALA A 68 -1.16 -6.09 -1.75
N ALA A 69 -0.60 -5.67 -2.89
CA ALA A 69 -1.05 -4.50 -3.64
C ALA A 69 -2.47 -4.68 -4.21
N PHE A 70 -2.80 -5.86 -4.72
CA PHE A 70 -4.12 -6.12 -5.28
C PHE A 70 -5.23 -6.06 -4.22
N LEU A 71 -4.92 -6.45 -2.97
CA LEU A 71 -5.88 -6.53 -1.88
C LEU A 71 -5.83 -5.33 -0.91
N HIS A 72 -4.87 -4.39 -1.05
CA HIS A 72 -4.62 -3.35 -0.04
C HIS A 72 -5.85 -2.49 0.31
N ASP A 73 -6.66 -2.19 -0.69
CA ASP A 73 -7.82 -1.30 -0.57
C ASP A 73 -9.18 -2.04 -0.58
N MET A 74 -9.19 -3.39 -0.41
CA MET A 74 -10.44 -4.17 -0.51
C MET A 74 -11.53 -3.72 0.45
N ALA A 75 -11.17 -3.24 1.63
CA ALA A 75 -12.14 -2.76 2.63
C ALA A 75 -12.51 -1.27 2.45
N LYS A 76 -11.85 -0.54 1.56
CA LYS A 76 -12.06 0.91 1.36
C LYS A 76 -13.48 1.22 0.92
N LYS A 77 -14.16 2.12 1.66
CA LYS A 77 -15.58 2.49 1.49
C LYS A 77 -16.57 1.35 1.78
N ASN A 78 -16.08 0.20 2.24
CA ASN A 78 -16.87 -0.97 2.62
C ASN A 78 -16.54 -1.42 4.06
N GLU A 79 -15.94 -0.54 4.87
CA GLU A 79 -15.41 -0.86 6.20
C GLU A 79 -16.49 -1.51 7.09
N LYS A 80 -17.72 -0.97 7.10
CA LYS A 80 -18.82 -1.49 7.92
C LYS A 80 -19.22 -2.91 7.53
N ARG A 81 -19.22 -3.23 6.23
CA ARG A 81 -19.54 -4.58 5.73
C ARG A 81 -18.51 -5.61 6.20
N TYR A 82 -17.23 -5.30 6.04
CA TYR A 82 -16.16 -6.21 6.45
C TYR A 82 -16.07 -6.33 7.97
N PHE A 83 -16.22 -5.25 8.70
CA PHE A 83 -16.26 -5.26 10.16
C PHE A 83 -17.39 -6.15 10.68
N ASN A 84 -18.62 -5.96 10.23
CA ASN A 84 -19.76 -6.77 10.64
C ASN A 84 -19.51 -8.26 10.37
N ARG A 85 -18.93 -8.59 9.20
CA ARG A 85 -18.64 -9.97 8.87
C ARG A 85 -17.56 -10.59 9.78
N LEU A 86 -16.52 -9.85 10.10
CA LEU A 86 -15.49 -10.28 11.06
C LEU A 86 -16.04 -10.40 12.49
N LEU A 87 -16.94 -9.51 12.89
CA LEU A 87 -17.64 -9.53 14.18
C LEU A 87 -18.53 -10.79 14.30
N GLU A 88 -19.35 -11.09 13.29
CA GLU A 88 -20.16 -12.31 13.22
C GLU A 88 -19.34 -13.59 13.37
N LEU A 89 -18.10 -13.59 12.87
CA LEU A 89 -17.19 -14.72 12.93
C LEU A 89 -16.33 -14.74 14.19
N GLY A 90 -16.42 -13.73 15.05
CA GLY A 90 -15.68 -13.62 16.31
C GLY A 90 -14.21 -13.24 16.18
N TYR A 91 -13.81 -12.61 15.05
CA TYR A 91 -12.45 -12.15 14.82
C TYR A 91 -12.18 -10.72 15.29
N VAL A 92 -13.23 -9.95 15.56
CA VAL A 92 -13.19 -8.61 16.17
C VAL A 92 -14.35 -8.49 17.18
N ASN A 93 -14.26 -7.49 18.07
CA ASN A 93 -15.32 -7.14 19.01
C ASN A 93 -15.95 -5.78 18.62
N GLU A 94 -17.09 -5.42 19.21
CA GLU A 94 -17.77 -4.14 18.92
C GLU A 94 -16.88 -2.92 19.22
N GLU A 95 -16.05 -3.01 20.27
CA GLU A 95 -15.12 -1.97 20.69
C GLU A 95 -13.98 -1.72 19.70
N ASP A 96 -13.69 -2.68 18.81
CA ASP A 96 -12.66 -2.55 17.77
C ASP A 96 -13.11 -1.67 16.59
N TRP A 97 -14.38 -1.20 16.60
CA TRP A 97 -14.88 -0.28 15.58
C TRP A 97 -14.31 1.14 15.78
N GLU A 98 -13.35 1.50 14.94
CA GLU A 98 -12.69 2.80 14.94
C GLU A 98 -12.85 3.50 13.57
N PRO A 99 -13.97 4.18 13.30
CA PRO A 99 -14.19 4.82 12.01
C PRO A 99 -13.20 5.97 11.78
N SER A 100 -12.30 5.78 10.84
CA SER A 100 -11.27 6.75 10.48
C SER A 100 -10.88 6.60 9.01
N PRO A 101 -10.25 7.62 8.38
CA PRO A 101 -9.83 7.54 6.99
C PRO A 101 -8.83 6.40 6.68
N TYR A 102 -8.16 5.86 7.69
CA TYR A 102 -7.15 4.82 7.60
C TYR A 102 -7.60 3.46 8.15
N PHE A 103 -8.81 3.35 8.73
CA PHE A 103 -9.32 2.11 9.32
C PHE A 103 -9.43 0.96 8.29
N HIS A 104 -9.70 1.29 7.03
CA HIS A 104 -9.76 0.30 5.96
C HIS A 104 -8.48 -0.53 5.81
N ALA A 105 -7.31 0.04 6.10
CA ALA A 105 -6.04 -0.66 6.01
C ALA A 105 -5.93 -1.77 7.07
N TYR A 106 -6.20 -1.44 8.33
CA TYR A 106 -6.24 -2.40 9.43
C TYR A 106 -7.29 -3.50 9.16
N LEU A 107 -8.50 -3.09 8.84
CA LEU A 107 -9.62 -3.99 8.58
C LEU A 107 -9.41 -4.84 7.34
N GLY A 108 -8.79 -4.28 6.28
CA GLY A 108 -8.41 -4.98 5.06
C GLY A 108 -7.47 -6.14 5.34
N GLY A 109 -6.43 -5.92 6.15
CA GLY A 109 -5.52 -6.98 6.55
C GLY A 109 -6.22 -8.11 7.31
N LEU A 110 -7.15 -7.80 8.24
CA LEU A 110 -7.95 -8.83 8.93
C LEU A 110 -8.87 -9.58 7.95
N ALA A 111 -9.53 -8.85 7.05
CA ALA A 111 -10.42 -9.45 6.05
C ALA A 111 -9.65 -10.37 5.08
N VAL A 112 -8.48 -9.95 4.62
CA VAL A 112 -7.60 -10.77 3.76
C VAL A 112 -7.20 -12.06 4.47
N ARG A 113 -6.84 -11.98 5.75
CA ARG A 113 -6.46 -13.14 6.54
C ARG A 113 -7.63 -14.10 6.78
N TYR A 114 -8.72 -13.59 7.33
CA TYR A 114 -9.78 -14.43 7.88
C TYR A 114 -10.92 -14.74 6.90
N LEU A 115 -11.12 -13.90 5.88
CA LEU A 115 -12.19 -14.11 4.90
C LEU A 115 -11.66 -14.66 3.57
N LEU A 116 -10.43 -14.33 3.19
CA LEU A 116 -9.79 -14.83 1.96
C LEU A 116 -8.76 -15.94 2.22
N GLY A 117 -8.46 -16.26 3.47
CA GLY A 117 -7.55 -17.36 3.84
C GLY A 117 -6.08 -17.11 3.50
N VAL A 118 -5.64 -15.85 3.40
CA VAL A 118 -4.22 -15.52 3.18
C VAL A 118 -3.45 -15.65 4.49
N GLU A 119 -2.66 -16.70 4.60
CA GLU A 119 -1.92 -17.02 5.83
C GLU A 119 -0.59 -16.26 5.95
N ASP A 120 -0.05 -15.75 4.85
CA ASP A 120 1.22 -15.02 4.84
C ASP A 120 1.11 -13.67 5.57
N MET A 121 1.70 -13.62 6.76
CA MET A 121 1.63 -12.45 7.63
C MET A 121 2.42 -11.25 7.11
N ASP A 122 3.35 -11.44 6.17
CA ASP A 122 4.04 -10.32 5.53
C ASP A 122 3.05 -9.55 4.63
N ILE A 123 2.21 -10.28 3.89
CA ILE A 123 1.13 -9.69 3.07
C ILE A 123 0.12 -8.97 3.95
N VAL A 124 -0.33 -9.60 5.03
CA VAL A 124 -1.30 -9.00 5.96
C VAL A 124 -0.75 -7.70 6.57
N ARG A 125 0.51 -7.70 7.04
CA ARG A 125 1.15 -6.50 7.60
C ARG A 125 1.33 -5.39 6.57
N ALA A 126 1.75 -5.73 5.35
CA ALA A 126 1.89 -4.75 4.28
C ALA A 126 0.56 -4.05 3.96
N ILE A 127 -0.55 -4.80 3.95
CA ILE A 127 -1.88 -4.23 3.79
C ILE A 127 -2.23 -3.32 4.99
N GLN A 128 -1.97 -3.76 6.23
CA GLN A 128 -2.31 -2.98 7.42
C GLN A 128 -1.50 -1.68 7.55
N SER A 129 -0.26 -1.66 7.05
CA SER A 129 0.63 -0.51 7.18
C SER A 129 0.62 0.46 5.99
N HIS A 130 -0.09 0.14 4.91
CA HIS A 130 0.04 0.89 3.65
C HIS A 130 -0.38 2.37 3.73
N THR A 131 -1.21 2.77 4.71
CA THR A 131 -1.65 4.17 4.88
C THR A 131 -0.84 4.97 5.87
N LEU A 132 -0.55 4.41 7.04
CA LEU A 132 0.12 5.11 8.15
C LEU A 132 1.59 4.74 8.29
N GLY A 133 2.02 3.64 7.67
CA GLY A 133 3.29 2.99 7.96
C GLY A 133 3.31 2.30 9.32
N SER A 134 4.46 1.76 9.70
CA SER A 134 4.73 1.18 11.02
C SER A 134 6.15 1.52 11.47
N ASP A 135 6.44 1.32 12.74
CA ASP A 135 7.78 1.52 13.32
C ASP A 135 8.81 0.46 12.85
N HIS A 136 8.33 -0.63 12.25
CA HIS A 136 9.14 -1.71 11.69
C HIS A 136 8.64 -2.14 10.31
N MET A 137 8.85 -1.28 9.30
CA MET A 137 8.44 -1.59 7.93
C MET A 137 9.42 -2.55 7.26
N SER A 138 8.95 -3.73 6.87
CA SER A 138 9.68 -4.63 5.97
C SER A 138 9.87 -4.00 4.59
N ARG A 139 10.65 -4.65 3.72
CA ARG A 139 10.78 -4.18 2.33
C ARG A 139 9.44 -4.24 1.59
N LEU A 140 8.66 -5.30 1.82
CA LEU A 140 7.31 -5.43 1.26
C LEU A 140 6.39 -4.30 1.74
N ASP A 141 6.37 -4.00 3.04
CA ASP A 141 5.56 -2.88 3.59
C ASP A 141 5.90 -1.55 2.90
N LYS A 142 7.21 -1.28 2.73
CA LYS A 142 7.70 -0.07 2.06
C LYS A 142 7.29 -0.01 0.60
N ILE A 143 7.33 -1.14 -0.12
CA ILE A 143 6.89 -1.24 -1.52
C ILE A 143 5.40 -0.94 -1.64
N ILE A 144 4.55 -1.54 -0.81
CA ILE A 144 3.10 -1.34 -0.91
C ILE A 144 2.74 0.10 -0.53
N PHE A 145 3.30 0.64 0.55
CA PHE A 145 3.13 2.04 0.96
C PHE A 145 3.50 3.01 -0.16
N LEU A 146 4.63 2.77 -0.81
CA LEU A 146 5.14 3.65 -1.87
C LEU A 146 4.33 3.50 -3.17
N ALA A 147 3.99 2.27 -3.57
CA ALA A 147 3.23 1.99 -4.78
C ALA A 147 1.86 2.65 -4.78
N ASP A 148 1.16 2.67 -3.65
CA ASP A 148 -0.12 3.38 -3.49
C ASP A 148 0.02 4.88 -3.76
N LEU A 149 1.13 5.48 -3.33
CA LEU A 149 1.33 6.92 -3.48
C LEU A 149 1.83 7.33 -4.87
N ILE A 150 2.66 6.49 -5.54
CA ILE A 150 3.36 6.89 -6.78
C ILE A 150 2.79 6.26 -8.06
N GLU A 151 1.68 5.52 -7.99
CA GLU A 151 1.07 4.89 -9.18
C GLU A 151 0.75 5.93 -10.27
N PRO A 152 0.79 5.55 -11.57
CA PRO A 152 0.71 6.51 -12.69
C PRO A 152 -0.57 7.37 -12.76
N GLY A 153 -1.64 7.00 -12.04
CA GLY A 153 -2.85 7.80 -11.97
C GLY A 153 -2.85 8.89 -10.90
N ARG A 154 -1.76 9.02 -10.14
CA ARG A 154 -1.59 10.10 -9.16
C ARG A 154 -1.11 11.38 -9.86
N ASP A 155 -1.63 12.53 -9.38
CA ASP A 155 -1.23 13.84 -9.89
C ASP A 155 -1.17 14.83 -8.72
N PHE A 156 0.06 15.18 -8.31
CA PHE A 156 0.33 16.24 -7.33
C PHE A 156 1.77 16.77 -7.49
N PRO A 157 2.04 18.04 -7.11
CA PRO A 157 3.28 18.73 -7.50
C PRO A 157 4.59 18.06 -7.07
N THR A 158 4.58 17.31 -5.96
CA THR A 158 5.78 16.66 -5.42
C THR A 158 5.98 15.22 -5.91
N LEU A 159 5.04 14.66 -6.69
CA LEU A 159 5.10 13.29 -7.19
C LEU A 159 6.39 12.96 -7.95
N PRO A 160 6.86 13.77 -8.92
CA PRO A 160 8.09 13.44 -9.66
C PRO A 160 9.32 13.30 -8.75
N ALA A 161 9.41 14.17 -7.73
CA ALA A 161 10.52 14.12 -6.80
C ALA A 161 10.47 12.89 -5.85
N ILE A 162 9.28 12.35 -5.57
CA ILE A 162 9.12 11.10 -4.80
C ILE A 162 9.47 9.91 -5.67
N GLN A 163 9.03 9.90 -6.93
CA GLN A 163 9.37 8.85 -7.90
C GLN A 163 10.89 8.77 -8.13
N GLU A 164 11.55 9.90 -8.30
CA GLU A 164 13.02 9.95 -8.43
C GLU A 164 13.71 9.40 -7.17
N ALA A 165 13.31 9.83 -5.98
CA ALA A 165 13.85 9.32 -4.73
C ALA A 165 13.60 7.82 -4.55
N ALA A 166 12.43 7.33 -5.00
CA ALA A 166 12.07 5.92 -4.98
C ALA A 166 12.97 5.05 -5.86
N LEU A 167 13.53 5.58 -6.93
CA LEU A 167 14.48 4.86 -7.79
C LEU A 167 15.93 4.93 -7.27
N GLN A 168 16.26 5.95 -6.49
CA GLN A 168 17.56 6.05 -5.82
C GLN A 168 17.65 5.11 -4.62
N SER A 169 16.63 5.09 -3.78
CA SER A 169 16.54 4.24 -2.59
C SER A 169 15.08 4.10 -2.14
N LEU A 170 14.65 2.85 -1.85
CA LEU A 170 13.32 2.58 -1.31
C LEU A 170 13.06 3.38 -0.03
N ASN A 171 14.05 3.46 0.86
CA ASN A 171 13.93 4.21 2.12
C ASN A 171 13.81 5.72 1.88
N GLU A 172 14.57 6.29 0.94
CA GLU A 172 14.47 7.72 0.59
C GLU A 172 13.10 8.03 -0.04
N GLY A 173 12.61 7.16 -0.93
CA GLY A 173 11.26 7.28 -1.53
C GLY A 173 10.16 7.29 -0.47
N VAL A 174 10.18 6.30 0.44
CA VAL A 174 9.18 6.18 1.52
C VAL A 174 9.28 7.37 2.48
N LEU A 175 10.48 7.80 2.87
CA LEU A 175 10.65 8.96 3.74
C LEU A 175 10.08 10.22 3.10
N LYS A 176 10.38 10.45 1.83
CA LYS A 176 9.86 11.62 1.08
C LYS A 176 8.35 11.57 0.90
N ALA A 177 7.78 10.37 0.70
CA ALA A 177 6.34 10.14 0.66
C ALA A 177 5.65 10.48 1.99
N MET A 178 6.22 10.04 3.12
CA MET A 178 5.73 10.37 4.46
C MET A 178 5.82 11.88 4.74
N ASP A 179 6.95 12.51 4.41
CA ASP A 179 7.15 13.96 4.56
C ASP A 179 6.15 14.77 3.71
N ASN A 180 5.86 14.31 2.49
CA ASN A 180 4.83 14.91 1.64
C ASN A 180 3.44 14.79 2.28
N THR A 181 3.06 13.61 2.77
CA THR A 181 1.77 13.38 3.41
C THR A 181 1.60 14.26 4.65
N ILE A 182 2.61 14.31 5.52
CA ILE A 182 2.60 15.17 6.71
C ILE A 182 2.46 16.65 6.32
N SER A 183 3.24 17.11 5.34
CA SER A 183 3.19 18.48 4.84
C SER A 183 1.81 18.83 4.26
N TYR A 184 1.20 17.91 3.52
CA TYR A 184 -0.15 18.07 3.00
C TYR A 184 -1.18 18.19 4.13
N LEU A 185 -1.14 17.31 5.12
CA LEU A 185 -2.07 17.32 6.25
C LEU A 185 -1.95 18.62 7.07
N VAL A 186 -0.72 19.11 7.30
CA VAL A 186 -0.49 20.41 7.97
C VAL A 186 -1.08 21.56 7.14
N LYS A 187 -0.82 21.60 5.83
CA LYS A 187 -1.31 22.68 4.95
C LYS A 187 -2.82 22.67 4.76
N SER A 188 -3.46 21.54 4.94
CA SER A 188 -4.92 21.38 4.82
C SER A 188 -5.64 21.45 6.16
N ASP A 189 -4.97 21.86 7.25
CA ASP A 189 -5.49 21.89 8.61
C ASP A 189 -6.14 20.56 9.05
N SER A 190 -5.59 19.44 8.54
CA SER A 190 -6.08 18.10 8.81
C SER A 190 -5.31 17.43 9.95
N SER A 191 -5.97 16.57 10.71
CA SER A 191 -5.34 15.82 11.80
C SER A 191 -4.28 14.86 11.27
N ILE A 192 -3.13 14.81 11.93
CA ILE A 192 -2.08 13.83 11.67
C ILE A 192 -2.23 12.69 12.67
N ASN A 193 -2.36 11.46 12.17
CA ASN A 193 -2.31 10.30 13.04
C ASN A 193 -0.89 10.14 13.62
N PRO A 194 -0.73 10.00 14.96
CA PRO A 194 0.59 9.83 15.58
C PRO A 194 1.42 8.70 14.99
N GLN A 195 0.77 7.62 14.52
CA GLN A 195 1.46 6.48 13.89
C GLN A 195 2.28 6.89 12.66
N THR A 196 1.80 7.84 11.83
CA THR A 196 2.58 8.35 10.69
C THR A 196 3.90 8.99 11.13
N ILE A 197 3.88 9.72 12.24
CA ILE A 197 5.10 10.33 12.81
C ILE A 197 6.03 9.26 13.39
N VAL A 198 5.48 8.25 14.07
CA VAL A 198 6.24 7.11 14.60
C VAL A 198 6.94 6.37 13.47
N ALA A 199 6.21 5.99 12.42
CA ALA A 199 6.73 5.30 11.24
C ALA A 199 7.85 6.10 10.56
N ARG A 200 7.59 7.39 10.30
CA ARG A 200 8.58 8.30 9.69
C ARG A 200 9.87 8.40 10.52
N ASN A 201 9.76 8.55 11.83
CA ASN A 201 10.91 8.70 12.70
C ASN A 201 11.71 7.40 12.85
N ALA A 202 11.04 6.26 12.87
CA ALA A 202 11.67 4.94 12.87
C ALA A 202 12.48 4.71 11.59
N LEU A 203 11.91 5.01 10.42
CA LEU A 203 12.60 4.93 9.13
C LEU A 203 13.82 5.87 9.09
N LEU A 204 13.68 7.09 9.55
CA LEU A 204 14.79 8.05 9.60
C LEU A 204 15.93 7.58 10.52
N LYS A 205 15.60 6.90 11.62
CA LYS A 205 16.59 6.29 12.53
C LYS A 205 17.31 5.14 11.82
N GLU A 206 16.58 4.20 11.20
CA GLU A 206 17.12 3.10 10.40
C GLU A 206 18.14 3.60 9.36
N MET A 207 17.76 4.63 8.59
CA MET A 207 18.63 5.21 7.56
C MET A 207 19.90 5.86 8.13
N LYS A 208 19.81 6.49 9.32
CA LYS A 208 20.99 7.09 9.99
C LYS A 208 21.93 6.02 10.54
N GLU A 209 21.40 4.91 11.02
CA GLU A 209 22.19 3.79 11.54
C GLU A 209 22.92 3.07 10.39
N ALA A 210 22.25 2.84 9.26
CA ALA A 210 22.86 2.26 8.06
C ALA A 210 24.02 3.11 7.48
N LYS A 211 24.05 4.43 7.68
CA LYS A 211 25.13 5.31 7.22
C LYS A 211 26.36 5.30 8.14
N LYS A 212 26.28 4.69 9.33
CA LYS A 212 27.36 4.67 10.32
C LYS A 212 28.16 3.36 10.34
N GLY A 213 27.60 2.30 9.76
CA GLY A 213 28.26 1.00 9.60
C GLY A 213 28.83 0.83 8.21
#